data_a1e6978fa8d01471ea0e5ab176ed2f09
#
_entry.id   a1e6978fa8d01471ea0e5ab176ed2f09
#
_cell.length_a   1.000
_cell.length_b   1.000
_cell.length_c   1.000
_cell.angle_alpha   90.00
_cell.angle_beta   90.00
_cell.angle_gamma   90.00
#
_symmetry.space_group_name_H-M   'P 1'
#
loop_
_entity.id
_entity.type
_entity.pdbx_description
1 polymer ?
#
loop_
_entity_poly.entity_id
_entity_poly.type
_entity_poly.pdbx_seq_one_letter_code
_entity_poly.pdbx_strand_id
1 'polypeptide(L)'
;MSYGYFKDEGAMVYSGSDKHNIALSVKSEVNKRLSVTGRINFDYLKVYGAGVAGNGTNEGGSNVDAKFNKMVQILQYRPTIGIRGNDSDLLAGEDPVLSDADGNVMQNPLIAAAEEKDNKETRTLQANGGLTFKIIKGLTFRNNTGMRYQLYRRELFYGDQSIMGRRNGIYGSIRNTETGSFQTSNVLTYDKRF
;
A
#
# COMPACT_ATOMS: atom_id res chain seq x y z
N MET A 1 -18.70 7.19 15.66
CA MET A 1 -18.37 6.12 14.70
C MET A 1 -18.38 6.70 13.31
N SER A 2 -17.37 6.42 12.50
CA SER A 2 -17.33 6.81 11.08
C SER A 2 -16.83 5.63 10.25
N TYR A 3 -17.32 5.54 9.02
CA TYR A 3 -16.87 4.63 8.00
C TYR A 3 -16.62 5.41 6.72
N GLY A 4 -15.52 5.16 6.06
CA GLY A 4 -15.16 5.73 4.77
C GLY A 4 -14.77 4.61 3.80
N TYR A 5 -15.25 4.72 2.57
CA TYR A 5 -14.86 3.89 1.44
C TYR A 5 -14.38 4.78 0.31
N PHE A 6 -13.27 4.41 -0.28
CA PHE A 6 -12.72 5.09 -1.45
C PHE A 6 -12.19 4.04 -2.42
N LYS A 7 -12.59 4.15 -3.69
CA LYS A 7 -12.09 3.35 -4.79
C LYS A 7 -11.53 4.29 -5.85
N ASP A 8 -10.35 3.98 -6.34
CA ASP A 8 -9.70 4.70 -7.43
C ASP A 8 -9.27 3.73 -8.51
N GLU A 9 -9.56 4.07 -9.74
CA GLU A 9 -9.11 3.33 -10.92
C GLU A 9 -7.92 4.04 -11.50
N GLY A 10 -6.80 3.35 -11.59
CA GLY A 10 -5.55 3.93 -12.08
C GLY A 10 -5.62 4.28 -13.57
N ALA A 11 -4.77 5.21 -14.00
CA ALA A 11 -4.61 5.57 -15.41
C ALA A 11 -4.08 4.42 -16.27
N MET A 12 -3.44 3.43 -15.63
CA MET A 12 -3.00 2.20 -16.30
C MET A 12 -4.10 1.13 -16.24
N VAL A 13 -4.27 0.40 -17.34
CA VAL A 13 -5.21 -0.72 -17.42
C VAL A 13 -4.90 -1.74 -16.31
N TYR A 14 -5.94 -2.30 -15.71
CA TYR A 14 -5.86 -3.27 -14.59
C TYR A 14 -5.20 -2.76 -13.32
N SER A 15 -5.09 -1.44 -13.12
CA SER A 15 -4.55 -0.86 -11.88
C SER A 15 -5.59 -0.06 -11.11
N GLY A 16 -5.42 0.00 -9.81
CA GLY A 16 -6.31 0.79 -8.96
C GLY A 16 -6.04 0.59 -7.47
N SER A 17 -6.89 1.19 -6.67
CA SER A 17 -6.85 1.03 -5.22
C SER A 17 -8.24 1.03 -4.58
N ASP A 18 -8.41 0.19 -3.56
CA ASP A 18 -9.58 0.13 -2.71
C ASP A 18 -9.16 0.44 -1.27
N LYS A 19 -9.84 1.40 -0.65
CA LYS A 19 -9.55 1.82 0.72
C LYS A 19 -10.81 1.82 1.57
N HIS A 20 -10.74 1.19 2.74
CA HIS A 20 -11.78 1.21 3.77
C HIS A 20 -11.19 1.75 5.06
N ASN A 21 -11.89 2.67 5.70
CA ASN A 21 -11.52 3.24 6.99
C ASN A 21 -12.70 3.13 7.96
N ILE A 22 -12.46 2.60 9.13
CA ILE A 22 -13.43 2.54 10.23
C ILE A 22 -12.80 3.25 11.42
N ALA A 23 -13.52 4.20 12.00
CA ALA A 23 -13.07 4.86 13.22
C ALA A 23 -14.19 4.86 14.28
N LEU A 24 -13.82 4.42 15.47
CA LEU A 24 -14.63 4.45 16.67
C LEU A 24 -13.93 5.32 17.70
N SER A 25 -14.68 6.23 18.32
CA SER A 25 -14.16 7.02 19.43
C SER A 25 -15.18 7.14 20.52
N VAL A 26 -14.73 6.99 21.76
CA VAL A 26 -15.53 7.11 22.98
C VAL A 26 -14.82 8.06 23.92
N LYS A 27 -15.58 8.99 24.47
CA LYS A 27 -15.14 9.84 25.58
C LYS A 27 -16.20 9.72 26.68
N SER A 28 -15.76 9.37 27.87
CA SER A 28 -16.64 9.23 29.02
C SER A 28 -16.06 9.94 30.25
N GLU A 29 -16.87 10.69 30.91
CA GLU A 29 -16.59 11.24 32.25
C GLU A 29 -17.28 10.32 33.27
N VAL A 30 -16.52 9.35 33.79
CA VAL A 30 -17.02 8.35 34.71
C VAL A 30 -17.47 9.04 36.01
N ASN A 31 -16.71 10.05 36.45
CA ASN A 31 -17.08 10.92 37.58
C ASN A 31 -16.28 12.24 37.49
N LYS A 32 -16.52 13.17 38.46
CA LYS A 32 -15.84 14.48 38.52
C LYS A 32 -14.29 14.41 38.58
N ARG A 33 -13.73 13.23 38.87
CA ARG A 33 -12.29 13.01 39.01
C ARG A 33 -11.69 12.13 37.91
N LEU A 34 -12.50 11.32 37.21
CA LEU A 34 -12.04 10.34 36.26
C LEU A 34 -12.69 10.55 34.90
N SER A 35 -11.87 10.80 33.89
CA SER A 35 -12.29 10.77 32.48
C SER A 35 -11.46 9.77 31.70
N VAL A 36 -12.13 9.07 30.79
CA VAL A 36 -11.55 8.04 29.94
C VAL A 36 -11.86 8.38 28.48
N THR A 37 -10.86 8.24 27.63
CA THR A 37 -11.01 8.37 26.17
C THR A 37 -10.49 7.11 25.51
N GLY A 38 -11.19 6.66 24.49
CA GLY A 38 -10.77 5.53 23.66
C GLY A 38 -10.97 5.84 22.19
N ARG A 39 -10.03 5.45 21.35
CA ARG A 39 -10.15 5.53 19.89
C ARG A 39 -9.57 4.28 19.27
N ILE A 40 -10.36 3.68 18.37
CA ILE A 40 -9.94 2.54 17.56
C ILE A 40 -10.12 2.95 16.11
N ASN A 41 -9.07 2.80 15.30
CA ASN A 41 -9.11 2.99 13.86
C ASN A 41 -8.68 1.69 13.20
N PHE A 42 -9.42 1.28 12.19
CA PHE A 42 -9.06 0.18 11.31
C PHE A 42 -9.00 0.70 9.88
N ASP A 43 -7.86 0.52 9.24
CA ASP A 43 -7.60 0.92 7.85
C ASP A 43 -7.26 -0.33 7.03
N TYR A 44 -7.96 -0.50 5.93
CA TYR A 44 -7.67 -1.49 4.90
C TYR A 44 -7.37 -0.77 3.60
N LEU A 45 -6.23 -1.05 3.01
CA LEU A 45 -5.82 -0.53 1.71
C LEU A 45 -5.35 -1.67 0.84
N LYS A 46 -5.97 -1.82 -0.33
CA LYS A 46 -5.52 -2.71 -1.39
C LYS A 46 -5.12 -1.87 -2.60
N VAL A 47 -3.90 -2.05 -3.08
CA VAL A 47 -3.40 -1.48 -4.34
C VAL A 47 -3.10 -2.64 -5.27
N TYR A 48 -3.58 -2.58 -6.49
CA TYR A 48 -3.43 -3.66 -7.46
C TYR A 48 -2.96 -3.12 -8.81
N GLY A 49 -2.36 -4.00 -9.60
CA GLY A 49 -1.89 -3.72 -10.93
C GLY A 49 -0.38 -3.90 -11.09
N ALA A 50 0.13 -3.61 -12.29
CA ALA A 50 1.55 -3.62 -12.54
C ALA A 50 2.23 -2.44 -11.83
N GLY A 51 3.31 -2.70 -11.11
CA GLY A 51 4.05 -1.65 -10.41
C GLY A 51 4.60 -0.60 -11.39
N VAL A 52 4.28 0.67 -11.15
CA VAL A 52 4.72 1.78 -12.02
C VAL A 52 6.17 2.17 -11.77
N ALA A 53 6.63 2.05 -10.54
CA ALA A 53 7.94 2.51 -10.13
C ALA A 53 9.00 1.42 -10.33
N GLY A 54 9.93 1.63 -11.22
CA GLY A 54 11.14 0.83 -11.38
C GLY A 54 12.16 0.91 -10.24
N ASN A 55 11.76 1.38 -9.06
CA ASN A 55 12.53 1.27 -7.82
C ASN A 55 12.29 -0.06 -7.10
N GLY A 56 12.00 -1.11 -7.86
CA GLY A 56 11.99 -2.45 -7.31
C GLY A 56 13.43 -2.94 -7.13
N THR A 57 13.93 -2.90 -5.91
CA THR A 57 14.85 -3.95 -5.53
C THR A 57 14.08 -5.24 -5.72
N ASN A 58 14.43 -6.03 -6.74
CA ASN A 58 14.02 -7.43 -6.76
C ASN A 58 14.39 -8.02 -5.40
N GLU A 59 13.57 -8.91 -4.89
CA GLU A 59 13.83 -9.60 -3.63
C GLU A 59 15.17 -10.32 -3.57
N GLY A 60 15.92 -10.34 -4.67
CA GLY A 60 17.29 -10.80 -4.80
C GLY A 60 18.37 -9.70 -4.83
N GLY A 61 18.06 -8.45 -4.49
CA GLY A 61 19.06 -7.38 -4.36
C GLY A 61 19.56 -6.76 -5.67
N SER A 62 19.01 -7.14 -6.81
CA SER A 62 19.34 -6.53 -8.10
C SER A 62 18.51 -5.28 -8.30
N ASN A 63 19.15 -4.14 -8.51
CA ASN A 63 18.47 -2.94 -9.01
C ASN A 63 17.85 -3.27 -10.37
N VAL A 64 16.54 -3.19 -10.46
CA VAL A 64 15.87 -3.26 -11.75
C VAL A 64 16.23 -1.98 -12.48
N ASP A 65 16.93 -2.11 -13.58
CA ASP A 65 17.31 -0.98 -14.43
C ASP A 65 16.08 -0.10 -14.71
N ALA A 66 16.29 1.21 -14.76
CA ALA A 66 15.24 2.18 -15.12
C ALA A 66 14.53 1.81 -16.43
N LYS A 67 15.16 1.03 -17.30
CA LYS A 67 14.62 0.44 -18.53
C LYS A 67 13.34 -0.38 -18.33
N PHE A 68 13.15 -0.96 -17.14
CA PHE A 68 11.94 -1.74 -16.82
C PHE A 68 10.87 -0.93 -16.09
N ASN A 69 11.04 0.39 -15.99
CA ASN A 69 9.99 1.28 -15.50
C ASN A 69 8.83 1.29 -16.51
N LYS A 70 7.64 0.93 -16.05
CA LYS A 70 6.45 0.84 -16.90
C LYS A 70 6.09 2.14 -17.60
N MET A 71 6.29 3.28 -16.94
CA MET A 71 6.05 4.59 -17.58
C MET A 71 7.03 4.83 -18.73
N VAL A 72 8.29 4.47 -18.57
CA VAL A 72 9.30 4.56 -19.64
C VAL A 72 8.91 3.64 -20.79
N GLN A 73 8.52 2.41 -20.51
CA GLN A 73 8.08 1.46 -21.52
C GLN A 73 6.85 1.95 -22.30
N ILE A 74 5.86 2.54 -21.62
CA ILE A 74 4.68 3.12 -22.26
C ILE A 74 5.07 4.27 -23.18
N LEU A 75 5.95 5.16 -22.74
CA LEU A 75 6.38 6.33 -23.51
C LEU A 75 7.26 5.96 -24.71
N GLN A 76 8.03 4.89 -24.61
CA GLN A 76 8.92 4.39 -25.66
C GLN A 76 8.22 3.47 -26.65
N TYR A 77 7.05 2.93 -26.28
CA TYR A 77 6.31 2.01 -27.15
C TYR A 77 5.76 2.71 -28.38
N ARG A 78 5.83 2.06 -29.54
CA ARG A 78 5.46 2.64 -30.83
C ARG A 78 3.97 3.00 -30.87
N PRO A 79 3.59 4.25 -31.16
CA PRO A 79 2.17 4.64 -31.21
C PRO A 79 1.43 4.11 -32.45
N THR A 80 2.13 3.45 -33.38
CA THR A 80 1.59 3.04 -34.69
C THR A 80 1.03 1.62 -34.70
N ILE A 81 1.16 0.87 -33.62
CA ILE A 81 0.71 -0.51 -33.54
C ILE A 81 -0.54 -0.59 -32.67
N GLY A 82 -1.67 -0.99 -33.25
CA GLY A 82 -2.79 -1.52 -32.51
C GLY A 82 -3.92 -0.58 -32.12
N ILE A 83 -4.16 0.52 -32.81
CA ILE A 83 -5.33 1.37 -32.55
C ILE A 83 -6.62 0.89 -33.24
N ARG A 84 -6.56 -0.17 -34.04
CA ARG A 84 -7.70 -0.68 -34.82
C ARG A 84 -8.03 -2.13 -34.45
N GLY A 85 -8.54 -2.35 -33.26
CA GLY A 85 -9.00 -3.68 -32.88
C GLY A 85 -9.43 -3.76 -31.43
N ASN A 86 -10.08 -4.82 -31.03
CA ASN A 86 -10.36 -5.16 -29.66
C ASN A 86 -9.04 -5.44 -28.94
N ASP A 87 -9.02 -5.31 -27.60
CA ASP A 87 -7.82 -5.60 -26.79
C ASP A 87 -7.20 -6.98 -27.10
N SER A 88 -8.00 -7.94 -27.54
CA SER A 88 -7.56 -9.27 -27.99
C SER A 88 -6.71 -9.22 -29.28
N ASP A 89 -6.98 -8.30 -30.19
CA ASP A 89 -6.24 -8.18 -31.45
C ASP A 89 -4.87 -7.50 -31.22
N LEU A 90 -4.80 -6.64 -30.21
CA LEU A 90 -3.55 -6.03 -29.77
C LEU A 90 -2.60 -7.05 -29.12
N LEU A 91 -3.16 -8.12 -28.56
CA LEU A 91 -2.42 -9.19 -27.89
C LEU A 91 -2.05 -10.35 -28.83
N ALA A 92 -2.83 -10.55 -29.90
CA ALA A 92 -2.79 -11.78 -30.67
C ALA A 92 -1.77 -11.83 -31.83
N GLY A 93 -1.17 -10.72 -32.24
CA GLY A 93 -0.40 -10.63 -33.47
C GLY A 93 1.05 -10.22 -33.37
N GLU A 94 1.58 -9.89 -32.19
CA GLU A 94 2.90 -9.33 -32.07
C GLU A 94 3.79 -10.09 -31.09
N ASP A 95 5.10 -10.09 -31.39
CA ASP A 95 6.09 -10.50 -30.39
C ASP A 95 5.94 -9.59 -29.16
N PRO A 96 5.58 -10.13 -28.00
CA PRO A 96 5.34 -9.33 -26.78
C PRO A 96 6.60 -8.57 -26.32
N VAL A 97 7.75 -8.93 -26.87
CA VAL A 97 9.02 -8.29 -26.55
C VAL A 97 9.77 -7.97 -27.82
N LEU A 98 9.85 -6.68 -28.14
CA LEU A 98 10.66 -6.17 -29.24
C LEU A 98 12.00 -5.66 -28.71
N SER A 99 13.08 -5.93 -29.43
CA SER A 99 14.35 -5.23 -29.23
C SER A 99 14.53 -4.18 -30.32
N ASP A 100 14.93 -2.97 -29.96
CA ASP A 100 15.33 -1.96 -30.92
C ASP A 100 16.79 -2.21 -31.42
N ALA A 101 17.23 -1.41 -32.40
CA ALA A 101 18.57 -1.52 -32.97
C ALA A 101 19.69 -1.29 -31.94
N ASP A 102 19.39 -0.62 -30.82
CA ASP A 102 20.30 -0.34 -29.70
C ASP A 102 20.24 -1.41 -28.60
N GLY A 103 19.46 -2.49 -28.81
CA GLY A 103 19.32 -3.58 -27.85
C GLY A 103 18.44 -3.25 -26.65
N ASN A 104 17.67 -2.15 -26.69
CA ASN A 104 16.68 -1.88 -25.67
C ASN A 104 15.47 -2.80 -25.87
N VAL A 105 15.05 -3.42 -24.78
CA VAL A 105 13.92 -4.33 -24.80
C VAL A 105 12.64 -3.53 -24.58
N MET A 106 11.77 -3.50 -25.57
CA MET A 106 10.44 -2.88 -25.49
C MET A 106 9.40 -3.97 -25.34
N GLN A 107 8.52 -3.83 -24.37
CA GLN A 107 7.38 -4.71 -24.16
C GLN A 107 6.08 -3.96 -24.46
N ASN A 108 5.13 -4.65 -25.10
CA ASN A 108 3.78 -4.10 -25.22
C ASN A 108 3.21 -3.80 -23.84
N PRO A 109 2.84 -2.55 -23.51
CA PRO A 109 2.35 -2.16 -22.19
C PRO A 109 1.08 -2.90 -21.77
N LEU A 110 0.23 -3.30 -22.71
CA LEU A 110 -1.00 -4.06 -22.43
C LEU A 110 -0.66 -5.50 -21.99
N ILE A 111 0.30 -6.13 -22.67
CA ILE A 111 0.80 -7.45 -22.27
C ILE A 111 1.46 -7.36 -20.90
N ALA A 112 2.30 -6.33 -20.68
CA ALA A 112 2.90 -6.10 -19.40
C ALA A 112 1.86 -5.93 -18.27
N ALA A 113 0.78 -5.19 -18.52
CA ALA A 113 -0.28 -4.99 -17.55
C ALA A 113 -1.08 -6.27 -17.25
N ALA A 114 -1.24 -7.15 -18.24
CA ALA A 114 -1.94 -8.43 -18.06
C ALA A 114 -1.09 -9.48 -17.33
N GLU A 115 0.19 -9.55 -17.69
CA GLU A 115 1.12 -10.61 -17.26
C GLU A 115 1.87 -10.28 -15.95
N GLU A 116 1.88 -9.04 -15.54
CA GLU A 116 2.58 -8.61 -14.32
C GLU A 116 1.60 -8.11 -13.28
N LYS A 117 1.71 -8.65 -12.08
CA LYS A 117 0.88 -8.25 -10.93
C LYS A 117 1.80 -7.87 -9.76
N ASP A 118 1.57 -6.72 -9.16
CA ASP A 118 2.21 -6.27 -7.93
C ASP A 118 1.11 -5.77 -6.98
N ASN A 119 0.38 -6.72 -6.40
CA ASN A 119 -0.71 -6.42 -5.49
C ASN A 119 -0.17 -6.19 -4.08
N LYS A 120 -0.58 -5.10 -3.46
CA LYS A 120 -0.18 -4.72 -2.11
C LYS A 120 -1.43 -4.55 -1.25
N GLU A 121 -1.46 -5.22 -0.14
CA GLU A 121 -2.54 -5.16 0.83
C GLU A 121 -1.99 -4.74 2.18
N THR A 122 -2.55 -3.68 2.73
CA THR A 122 -2.15 -3.15 4.05
C THR A 122 -3.37 -3.11 4.96
N ARG A 123 -3.28 -3.77 6.09
CA ARG A 123 -4.27 -3.73 7.18
C ARG A 123 -3.63 -3.11 8.39
N THR A 124 -4.20 -2.03 8.88
CA THR A 124 -3.68 -1.32 10.07
C THR A 124 -4.77 -1.22 11.12
N LEU A 125 -4.47 -1.70 12.32
CA LEU A 125 -5.27 -1.51 13.51
C LEU A 125 -4.53 -0.55 14.44
N GLN A 126 -5.18 0.55 14.82
CA GLN A 126 -4.67 1.49 15.80
C GLN A 126 -5.67 1.62 16.94
N ALA A 127 -5.20 1.42 18.15
CA ALA A 127 -5.99 1.63 19.36
C ALA A 127 -5.26 2.61 20.28
N ASN A 128 -5.96 3.66 20.71
CA ASN A 128 -5.44 4.66 21.62
C ASN A 128 -6.39 4.80 22.79
N GLY A 129 -5.85 4.76 24.00
CA GLY A 129 -6.56 4.97 25.24
C GLY A 129 -5.97 6.13 26.02
N GLY A 130 -6.82 6.95 26.59
CA GLY A 130 -6.42 8.02 27.51
C GLY A 130 -7.19 7.96 28.80
N LEU A 131 -6.50 8.11 29.92
CA LEU A 131 -7.08 8.18 31.24
C LEU A 131 -6.58 9.46 31.92
N THR A 132 -7.51 10.24 32.44
CA THR A 132 -7.16 11.41 33.27
C THR A 132 -7.84 11.25 34.63
N PHE A 133 -7.01 11.23 35.67
CA PHE A 133 -7.46 11.04 37.05
C PHE A 133 -6.98 12.19 37.94
N LYS A 134 -7.93 12.94 38.51
CA LYS A 134 -7.66 13.99 39.51
C LYS A 134 -7.58 13.34 40.89
N ILE A 135 -6.36 13.14 41.38
CA ILE A 135 -6.08 12.44 42.65
C ILE A 135 -6.59 13.29 43.81
N ILE A 136 -6.11 14.54 43.88
CA ILE A 136 -6.48 15.56 44.86
C ILE A 136 -6.56 16.93 44.17
N LYS A 137 -6.96 17.97 44.86
CA LYS A 137 -6.90 19.35 44.34
C LYS A 137 -5.47 19.69 43.93
N GLY A 138 -5.28 20.06 42.66
CA GLY A 138 -3.96 20.40 42.14
C GLY A 138 -3.13 19.23 41.63
N LEU A 139 -3.44 17.97 41.96
CA LEU A 139 -2.68 16.81 41.51
C LEU A 139 -3.49 15.97 40.49
N THR A 140 -2.99 15.90 39.27
CA THR A 140 -3.65 15.20 38.16
C THR A 140 -2.70 14.18 37.53
N PHE A 141 -3.14 12.95 37.41
CA PHE A 141 -2.45 11.89 36.67
C PHE A 141 -3.11 11.73 35.29
N ARG A 142 -2.26 11.67 34.25
CA ARG A 142 -2.69 11.37 32.87
C ARG A 142 -1.88 10.20 32.35
N ASN A 143 -2.59 9.22 31.84
CA ASN A 143 -2.01 8.11 31.08
C ASN A 143 -2.53 8.20 29.64
N ASN A 144 -1.63 8.07 28.68
CA ASN A 144 -1.96 7.87 27.27
C ASN A 144 -1.25 6.60 26.81
N THR A 145 -2.02 5.66 26.32
CA THR A 145 -1.51 4.38 25.82
C THR A 145 -1.99 4.19 24.40
N GLY A 146 -1.10 3.83 23.50
CA GLY A 146 -1.39 3.58 22.12
C GLY A 146 -0.73 2.29 21.63
N MET A 147 -1.42 1.58 20.77
CA MET A 147 -0.86 0.46 20.03
C MET A 147 -1.21 0.59 18.55
N ARG A 148 -0.29 0.17 17.71
CA ARG A 148 -0.48 0.03 16.26
C ARG A 148 0.00 -1.34 15.86
N TYR A 149 -0.83 -2.04 15.09
CA TYR A 149 -0.49 -3.30 14.47
C TYR A 149 -0.77 -3.20 12.98
N GLN A 150 0.20 -3.53 12.15
CA GLN A 150 0.10 -3.44 10.70
C GLN A 150 0.52 -4.77 10.08
N LEU A 151 -0.34 -5.28 9.21
CA LEU A 151 -0.08 -6.40 8.31
C LEU A 151 0.08 -5.83 6.91
N TYR A 152 1.22 -6.09 6.30
CA TYR A 152 1.49 -5.78 4.91
C TYR A 152 1.72 -7.07 4.14
N ARG A 153 0.95 -7.29 3.07
CA ARG A 153 1.08 -8.41 2.15
C ARG A 153 1.35 -7.86 0.76
N ARG A 154 2.38 -8.37 0.12
CA ARG A 154 2.68 -8.11 -1.27
C ARG A 154 2.66 -9.41 -2.05
N GLU A 155 1.94 -9.42 -3.15
CA GLU A 155 1.87 -10.53 -4.10
C GLU A 155 2.46 -10.04 -5.42
N LEU A 156 3.58 -10.63 -5.82
CA LEU A 156 4.28 -10.33 -7.05
C LEU A 156 4.15 -11.53 -7.99
N PHE A 157 3.84 -11.28 -9.25
CA PHE A 157 3.76 -12.31 -10.28
C PHE A 157 4.25 -11.76 -11.61
N TYR A 158 5.06 -12.56 -12.31
CA TYR A 158 5.51 -12.34 -13.67
C TYR A 158 5.17 -13.56 -14.51
N GLY A 159 4.28 -13.39 -15.50
CA GLY A 159 3.90 -14.42 -16.46
C GLY A 159 4.98 -14.66 -17.52
N ASP A 160 4.79 -15.67 -18.32
CA ASP A 160 5.75 -16.11 -19.36
C ASP A 160 5.96 -15.08 -20.49
N GLN A 161 4.96 -14.23 -20.75
CA GLN A 161 5.06 -13.17 -21.75
C GLN A 161 5.63 -11.86 -21.20
N SER A 162 5.87 -11.76 -19.90
CA SER A 162 6.56 -10.61 -19.33
C SER A 162 8.07 -10.67 -19.62
N ILE A 163 8.73 -9.50 -19.68
CA ILE A 163 10.21 -9.45 -19.87
C ILE A 163 10.91 -10.27 -18.77
N MET A 164 10.45 -10.12 -17.53
CA MET A 164 11.06 -10.82 -16.39
C MET A 164 10.80 -12.31 -16.44
N GLY A 165 9.58 -12.72 -16.83
CA GLY A 165 9.23 -14.14 -16.97
C GLY A 165 9.98 -14.82 -18.11
N ARG A 166 10.22 -14.15 -19.22
CA ARG A 166 11.05 -14.67 -20.35
C ARG A 166 12.52 -14.81 -19.99
N ARG A 167 13.07 -13.86 -19.21
CA ARG A 167 14.49 -13.88 -18.80
C ARG A 167 14.78 -14.89 -17.72
N ASN A 168 13.91 -14.98 -16.73
CA ASN A 168 14.17 -15.70 -15.48
C ASN A 168 13.22 -16.90 -15.27
N GLY A 169 12.27 -17.13 -16.19
CA GLY A 169 11.14 -18.05 -16.01
C GLY A 169 9.96 -17.40 -15.28
N ILE A 170 8.81 -18.08 -15.30
CA ILE A 170 7.63 -17.65 -14.57
C ILE A 170 7.98 -17.53 -13.08
N TYR A 171 7.67 -16.41 -12.49
CA TYR A 171 8.04 -16.11 -11.10
C TYR A 171 6.84 -15.59 -10.32
N GLY A 172 6.68 -16.10 -9.12
CA GLY A 172 5.70 -15.59 -8.15
C GLY A 172 6.29 -15.52 -6.75
N SER A 173 5.98 -14.46 -6.03
CA SER A 173 6.35 -14.34 -4.62
C SER A 173 5.24 -13.72 -3.79
N ILE A 174 5.14 -14.17 -2.54
CA ILE A 174 4.26 -13.58 -1.54
C ILE A 174 5.13 -13.20 -0.35
N ARG A 175 5.11 -11.91 -0.02
CA ARG A 175 5.78 -11.38 1.17
C ARG A 175 4.74 -10.90 2.16
N ASN A 176 4.83 -11.38 3.39
CA ASN A 176 4.06 -10.90 4.52
C ASN A 176 5.01 -10.20 5.49
N THR A 177 4.64 -8.99 5.91
CA THR A 177 5.39 -8.21 6.90
C THR A 177 4.44 -7.78 7.99
N GLU A 178 4.80 -8.07 9.23
CA GLU A 178 4.05 -7.69 10.41
C GLU A 178 4.85 -6.65 11.19
N THR A 179 4.19 -5.58 11.57
CA THR A 179 4.81 -4.51 12.36
C THR A 179 3.90 -4.18 13.53
N GLY A 180 4.41 -4.33 14.73
CA GLY A 180 3.74 -3.95 15.98
C GLY A 180 4.46 -2.81 16.67
N SER A 181 3.73 -1.82 17.18
CA SER A 181 4.28 -0.80 18.06
C SER A 181 3.36 -0.55 19.23
N PHE A 182 3.95 -0.34 20.39
CA PHE A 182 3.26 -0.01 21.62
C PHE A 182 3.92 1.21 22.25
N GLN A 183 3.12 2.15 22.71
CA GLN A 183 3.57 3.36 23.36
C GLN A 183 2.70 3.64 24.59
N THR A 184 3.31 4.00 25.70
CA THR A 184 2.59 4.50 26.86
C THR A 184 3.32 5.72 27.43
N SER A 185 2.55 6.69 27.87
CA SER A 185 3.02 7.91 28.51
C SER A 185 2.22 8.16 29.77
N ASN A 186 2.94 8.35 30.88
CA ASN A 186 2.38 8.62 32.18
C ASN A 186 2.88 9.99 32.65
N VAL A 187 1.96 10.89 32.95
CA VAL A 187 2.29 12.26 33.37
C VAL A 187 1.57 12.56 34.67
N LEU A 188 2.31 13.00 35.66
CA LEU A 188 1.79 13.51 36.92
C LEU A 188 2.01 15.03 36.95
N THR A 189 0.95 15.79 37.07
CA THR A 189 0.98 17.26 37.09
C THR A 189 0.48 17.75 38.45
N TYR A 190 1.28 18.62 39.08
CA TYR A 190 0.91 19.33 40.31
C TYR A 190 0.82 20.82 40.05
N ASP A 191 -0.34 21.40 40.27
CA ASP A 191 -0.62 22.84 40.15
C ASP A 191 -1.25 23.32 41.45
N LYS A 192 -0.53 24.18 42.17
CA LYS A 192 -1.01 24.80 43.39
C LYS A 192 -0.79 26.31 43.31
N ARG A 193 -1.88 27.04 43.38
CA ARG A 193 -1.80 28.51 43.61
C ARG A 193 -1.63 28.76 45.09
N PHE A 194 -0.60 29.50 45.41
CA PHE A 194 -0.34 29.97 46.75
C PHE A 194 -1.05 31.29 47.02
#